data_3379e358bf20a9ab9d3556af91c56c03
#
_entry.id   3379e358bf20a9ab9d3556af91c56c03
#
_cell.length_a   1.000
_cell.length_b   1.000
_cell.length_c   1.000
_cell.angle_alpha   90.00
_cell.angle_beta   90.00
_cell.angle_gamma   90.00
#
_symmetry.space_group_name_H-M   'P 1'
#
loop_
_entity.id
_entity.type
_entity.pdbx_description
1 polymer ?
#
loop_
_entity_poly.entity_id
_entity_poly.type
_entity_poly.pdbx_seq_one_letter_code
_entity_poly.pdbx_strand_id
1 'polypeptide(L)'
;MAEILNVKNLSVRIDGPKPLTAVEDVSFSIRSGECFALVGESGCGKSLTALSLMRLLPDGLSVAQGEVVLKGTDLMELTEREMQAVRGDRIAMIFQEPATSLNPVMTVGEQIVEAVRLHEKVGKEEAKKRTLQWLTRVGLDEPQKRFDAFAHELSGGQKQRVMIAMALACRPNVVVADEPTTALDVTRQAQILDLLRELQKEHGIALLLITHDLALVRQYADRVALMYAGQIVEQSRVADFFENPTHPYARLLLSAVPSADKSAQALTGIAGSVPELSAMPEGCRFAPRCPAAKEMCRQKCPAMRSSAPGRLVRCFYPEVPVASRVRSITTATRTDETVLKLTDVSVTYGSRGGLFSRQKAFEAVSHADLTLSRGRTLALVGESGSGKTTLGKAALGLLENATVSGSVEIAGEEAFDARGRFKRHLRSCAQIVFQDPFASLDPRMSVGELVSEGILALRPGLSKTDARRKVRELLDSVGLPSGAADRLAHEFSGGQRQRIAIARALAVEPKIMVCDEPTSALDVSVQAQILNLLREIQAEQGVSYLFITHNFAVVEFMAHEVAVMQRGRIVESGTAEDVLTHPQHAYTKTLLAAVPRL
;
A
#
# COMPACT_ATOMS: atom_id res chain seq x y z
N MET A 1 14.42 -26.83 14.97
CA MET A 1 13.78 -25.84 15.85
C MET A 1 12.38 -26.35 16.20
N ALA A 2 11.94 -26.17 17.45
CA ALA A 2 10.62 -26.63 17.89
C ALA A 2 9.53 -25.71 17.34
N GLU A 3 8.36 -26.28 17.00
CA GLU A 3 7.17 -25.51 16.65
C GLU A 3 6.66 -24.79 17.90
N ILE A 4 6.43 -23.49 17.77
CA ILE A 4 5.99 -22.63 18.88
C ILE A 4 4.50 -22.24 18.75
N LEU A 5 4.04 -22.04 17.52
CA LEU A 5 2.64 -21.79 17.17
C LEU A 5 2.22 -22.80 16.10
N ASN A 6 1.09 -23.46 16.32
CA ASN A 6 0.52 -24.39 15.35
C ASN A 6 -0.98 -24.08 15.18
N VAL A 7 -1.37 -23.73 13.96
CA VAL A 7 -2.73 -23.41 13.56
C VAL A 7 -3.24 -24.54 12.69
N LYS A 8 -4.39 -25.13 13.03
CA LYS A 8 -4.98 -26.24 12.28
C LYS A 8 -6.43 -25.96 11.96
N ASN A 9 -6.76 -26.08 10.67
CA ASN A 9 -8.12 -26.02 10.11
C ASN A 9 -8.92 -24.78 10.59
N LEU A 10 -8.23 -23.67 10.81
CA LEU A 10 -8.86 -22.44 11.29
C LEU A 10 -9.84 -21.90 10.27
N SER A 11 -11.09 -21.69 10.69
CA SER A 11 -12.14 -21.11 9.86
C SER A 11 -12.87 -20.01 10.61
N VAL A 12 -13.09 -18.86 9.92
CA VAL A 12 -13.79 -17.70 10.45
C VAL A 12 -15.04 -17.45 9.65
N ARG A 13 -16.12 -17.23 10.37
CA ARG A 13 -17.46 -17.00 9.82
C ARG A 13 -17.94 -15.59 10.16
N ILE A 14 -18.63 -14.98 9.20
CA ILE A 14 -19.46 -13.79 9.42
C ILE A 14 -20.83 -14.29 9.83
N ASP A 15 -21.26 -13.92 11.04
CA ASP A 15 -22.54 -14.33 11.59
C ASP A 15 -23.68 -13.52 10.95
N GLY A 16 -24.84 -14.13 10.77
CA GLY A 16 -25.99 -13.49 10.15
C GLY A 16 -27.04 -14.52 9.69
N PRO A 17 -28.13 -14.06 9.07
CA PRO A 17 -29.20 -14.96 8.57
C PRO A 17 -28.70 -15.97 7.54
N LYS A 18 -27.69 -15.60 6.77
CA LYS A 18 -26.91 -16.50 5.87
C LYS A 18 -25.45 -16.33 6.24
N PRO A 19 -24.89 -17.20 7.10
CA PRO A 19 -23.51 -17.08 7.51
C PRO A 19 -22.56 -17.29 6.31
N LEU A 20 -21.53 -16.44 6.23
CA LEU A 20 -20.53 -16.48 5.16
C LEU A 20 -19.17 -16.86 5.75
N THR A 21 -18.42 -17.71 5.07
CA THR A 21 -17.08 -18.13 5.51
C THR A 21 -16.02 -17.21 4.91
N ALA A 22 -15.43 -16.38 5.75
CA ALA A 22 -14.40 -15.42 5.35
C ALA A 22 -12.99 -16.04 5.29
N VAL A 23 -12.69 -16.95 6.23
CA VAL A 23 -11.45 -17.75 6.27
C VAL A 23 -11.84 -19.21 6.39
N GLU A 24 -11.22 -20.09 5.60
CA GLU A 24 -11.59 -21.49 5.55
C GLU A 24 -10.38 -22.42 5.48
N ASP A 25 -10.33 -23.37 6.40
CA ASP A 25 -9.32 -24.44 6.45
C ASP A 25 -7.89 -23.93 6.35
N VAL A 26 -7.56 -22.89 7.16
CA VAL A 26 -6.22 -22.33 7.24
C VAL A 26 -5.39 -23.11 8.24
N SER A 27 -4.27 -23.69 7.77
CA SER A 27 -3.35 -24.49 8.58
C SER A 27 -1.90 -24.09 8.29
N PHE A 28 -1.14 -23.77 9.33
CA PHE A 28 0.31 -23.49 9.26
C PHE A 28 0.95 -23.62 10.63
N SER A 29 2.27 -23.77 10.66
CA SER A 29 3.04 -23.75 11.91
C SER A 29 4.20 -22.76 11.81
N ILE A 30 4.59 -22.18 12.94
CA ILE A 30 5.72 -21.26 13.06
C ILE A 30 6.70 -21.83 14.11
N ARG A 31 7.99 -21.82 13.79
CA ARG A 31 9.05 -22.30 14.68
C ARG A 31 9.61 -21.15 15.51
N SER A 32 10.24 -21.50 16.64
CA SER A 32 10.94 -20.50 17.45
C SER A 32 12.02 -19.80 16.64
N GLY A 33 12.06 -18.47 16.67
CA GLY A 33 13.02 -17.66 15.92
C GLY A 33 12.79 -17.64 14.39
N GLU A 34 11.66 -18.16 13.89
CA GLU A 34 11.30 -18.13 12.46
C GLU A 34 10.50 -16.86 12.12
N CYS A 35 10.76 -16.28 10.96
CA CYS A 35 9.89 -15.30 10.33
C CYS A 35 9.04 -16.01 9.28
N PHE A 36 7.75 -16.15 9.55
CA PHE A 36 6.77 -16.74 8.65
C PHE A 36 5.90 -15.66 8.03
N ALA A 37 5.90 -15.56 6.70
CA ALA A 37 5.10 -14.56 5.99
C ALA A 37 3.73 -15.12 5.57
N LEU A 38 2.67 -14.34 5.79
CA LEU A 38 1.33 -14.59 5.24
C LEU A 38 1.03 -13.49 4.22
N VAL A 39 0.95 -13.86 2.94
CA VAL A 39 0.81 -12.92 1.81
C VAL A 39 -0.45 -13.19 0.99
N GLY A 40 -0.89 -12.19 0.23
CA GLY A 40 -2.04 -12.31 -0.68
C GLY A 40 -2.68 -10.96 -0.96
N GLU A 41 -3.64 -10.92 -1.89
CA GLU A 41 -4.39 -9.71 -2.24
C GLU A 41 -5.19 -9.16 -1.06
N SER A 42 -5.55 -7.87 -1.12
CA SER A 42 -6.42 -7.23 -0.11
C SER A 42 -7.76 -7.97 -0.01
N GLY A 43 -8.29 -8.11 1.20
CA GLY A 43 -9.55 -8.82 1.45
C GLY A 43 -9.45 -10.36 1.41
N CYS A 44 -8.28 -10.97 1.19
CA CYS A 44 -8.16 -12.44 1.17
C CYS A 44 -8.20 -13.11 2.56
N GLY A 45 -8.34 -12.35 3.67
CA GLY A 45 -8.52 -12.89 5.02
C GLY A 45 -7.28 -12.88 5.93
N LYS A 46 -6.16 -12.26 5.54
CA LYS A 46 -4.90 -12.21 6.32
C LYS A 46 -5.09 -11.62 7.71
N SER A 47 -5.62 -10.40 7.79
CA SER A 47 -5.87 -9.70 9.07
C SER A 47 -6.91 -10.43 9.92
N LEU A 48 -7.95 -11.03 9.31
CA LEU A 48 -8.91 -11.86 10.04
C LEU A 48 -8.25 -13.10 10.63
N THR A 49 -7.32 -13.73 9.91
CA THR A 49 -6.51 -14.83 10.43
C THR A 49 -5.69 -14.37 11.64
N ALA A 50 -5.00 -13.22 11.55
CA ALA A 50 -4.23 -12.65 12.64
C ALA A 50 -5.07 -12.35 13.89
N LEU A 51 -6.21 -11.67 13.69
CA LEU A 51 -7.15 -11.35 14.78
C LEU A 51 -7.74 -12.59 15.44
N SER A 52 -7.96 -13.67 14.66
CA SER A 52 -8.42 -14.95 15.20
C SER A 52 -7.42 -15.59 16.15
N LEU A 53 -6.11 -15.52 15.83
CA LEU A 53 -5.05 -16.03 16.73
C LEU A 53 -5.08 -15.31 18.09
N MET A 54 -5.45 -14.04 18.08
CA MET A 54 -5.55 -13.20 19.27
C MET A 54 -6.95 -13.24 19.92
N ARG A 55 -7.94 -13.91 19.27
CA ARG A 55 -9.36 -13.85 19.65
C ARG A 55 -9.86 -12.40 19.80
N LEU A 56 -9.50 -11.57 18.81
CA LEU A 56 -9.86 -10.14 18.72
C LEU A 56 -10.70 -9.86 17.47
N LEU A 57 -11.48 -10.85 17.02
CA LEU A 57 -12.40 -10.65 15.90
C LEU A 57 -13.44 -9.57 16.24
N PRO A 58 -13.79 -8.70 15.30
CA PRO A 58 -14.88 -7.74 15.46
C PRO A 58 -16.22 -8.43 15.71
N ASP A 59 -17.17 -7.67 16.30
CA ASP A 59 -18.54 -8.14 16.51
C ASP A 59 -19.17 -8.61 15.20
N GLY A 60 -19.91 -9.72 15.25
CA GLY A 60 -20.50 -10.35 14.08
C GLY A 60 -19.56 -11.31 13.32
N LEU A 61 -18.33 -11.52 13.81
CA LEU A 61 -17.43 -12.56 13.32
C LEU A 61 -17.09 -13.54 14.44
N SER A 62 -17.02 -14.83 14.09
CA SER A 62 -16.69 -15.90 15.05
C SER A 62 -15.74 -16.92 14.43
N VAL A 63 -14.92 -17.55 15.27
CA VAL A 63 -14.15 -18.75 14.88
C VAL A 63 -15.13 -19.91 14.85
N ALA A 64 -15.37 -20.45 13.65
CA ALA A 64 -16.31 -21.54 13.44
C ALA A 64 -15.71 -22.91 13.77
N GLN A 65 -14.40 -23.07 13.53
CA GLN A 65 -13.63 -24.29 13.83
C GLN A 65 -12.14 -24.01 13.79
N GLY A 66 -11.36 -24.91 14.33
CA GLY A 66 -9.90 -24.92 14.27
C GLY A 66 -9.24 -24.87 15.64
N GLU A 67 -7.97 -25.24 15.68
CA GLU A 67 -7.11 -25.22 16.85
C GLU A 67 -6.00 -24.20 16.66
N VAL A 68 -5.66 -23.46 17.71
CA VAL A 68 -4.51 -22.53 17.75
C VAL A 68 -3.65 -22.89 18.96
N VAL A 69 -2.65 -23.72 18.75
CA VAL A 69 -1.81 -24.24 19.82
C VAL A 69 -0.54 -23.41 19.95
N LEU A 70 -0.37 -22.71 21.08
CA LEU A 70 0.82 -21.95 21.45
C LEU A 70 1.58 -22.68 22.58
N LYS A 71 2.78 -23.20 22.29
CA LYS A 71 3.58 -23.97 23.28
C LYS A 71 2.78 -25.08 23.99
N GLY A 72 1.95 -25.81 23.25
CA GLY A 72 1.14 -26.90 23.78
C GLY A 72 -0.17 -26.49 24.46
N THR A 73 -0.51 -25.20 24.50
CA THR A 73 -1.79 -24.70 25.01
C THR A 73 -2.68 -24.29 23.84
N ASP A 74 -3.89 -24.85 23.73
CA ASP A 74 -4.88 -24.41 22.74
C ASP A 74 -5.52 -23.11 23.22
N LEU A 75 -5.30 -22.02 22.46
CA LEU A 75 -5.82 -20.69 22.76
C LEU A 75 -7.35 -20.61 22.59
N MET A 76 -7.95 -21.52 21.80
CA MET A 76 -9.38 -21.52 21.55
C MET A 76 -10.19 -22.06 22.75
N GLU A 77 -9.58 -22.91 23.58
CA GLU A 77 -10.19 -23.49 24.78
C GLU A 77 -10.08 -22.60 26.03
N LEU A 78 -9.22 -21.57 26.01
CA LEU A 78 -9.01 -20.67 27.14
C LEU A 78 -10.26 -19.83 27.45
N THR A 79 -10.52 -19.59 28.72
CA THR A 79 -11.46 -18.54 29.15
C THR A 79 -10.90 -17.17 28.75
N GLU A 80 -11.76 -16.13 28.69
CA GLU A 80 -11.30 -14.78 28.34
C GLU A 80 -10.26 -14.25 29.36
N ARG A 81 -10.43 -14.56 30.63
CA ARG A 81 -9.47 -14.18 31.69
C ARG A 81 -8.09 -14.82 31.48
N GLU A 82 -8.05 -16.08 31.07
CA GLU A 82 -6.79 -16.77 30.75
C GLU A 82 -6.18 -16.20 29.47
N MET A 83 -7.01 -15.88 28.45
CA MET A 83 -6.55 -15.28 27.21
C MET A 83 -5.98 -13.86 27.44
N GLN A 84 -6.54 -13.07 28.36
CA GLN A 84 -5.97 -11.78 28.76
C GLN A 84 -4.56 -11.92 29.34
N ALA A 85 -4.27 -13.00 30.05
CA ALA A 85 -2.92 -13.27 30.56
C ALA A 85 -1.95 -13.73 29.46
N VAL A 86 -2.46 -14.22 28.32
CA VAL A 86 -1.64 -14.67 27.18
C VAL A 86 -1.35 -13.53 26.21
N ARG A 87 -2.36 -12.66 25.95
CA ARG A 87 -2.20 -11.49 25.08
C ARG A 87 -1.20 -10.52 25.69
N GLY A 88 -0.18 -10.11 24.92
CA GLY A 88 0.90 -9.21 25.36
C GLY A 88 2.08 -9.94 26.02
N ASP A 89 1.85 -11.01 26.78
CA ASP A 89 2.90 -11.79 27.46
C ASP A 89 3.48 -12.91 26.58
N ARG A 90 2.63 -13.76 25.98
CA ARG A 90 3.05 -14.91 25.16
C ARG A 90 2.91 -14.69 23.68
N ILE A 91 1.83 -14.02 23.26
CA ILE A 91 1.58 -13.60 21.89
C ILE A 91 1.19 -12.13 21.90
N ALA A 92 1.87 -11.33 21.07
CA ALA A 92 1.59 -9.89 20.92
C ALA A 92 1.29 -9.56 19.46
N MET A 93 0.60 -8.43 19.24
CA MET A 93 0.24 -7.98 17.91
C MET A 93 0.72 -6.55 17.65
N ILE A 94 1.27 -6.33 16.48
CA ILE A 94 1.54 -5.02 15.89
C ILE A 94 0.45 -4.80 14.85
N PHE A 95 -0.45 -3.83 15.08
CA PHE A 95 -1.59 -3.55 14.22
C PHE A 95 -1.20 -2.72 13.01
N GLN A 96 -2.03 -2.77 11.97
CA GLN A 96 -1.80 -2.09 10.69
C GLN A 96 -1.77 -0.56 10.82
N GLU A 97 -2.65 0.02 11.64
CA GLU A 97 -2.76 1.47 11.81
C GLU A 97 -2.34 1.93 13.20
N PRO A 98 -1.13 2.49 13.38
CA PRO A 98 -0.69 2.97 14.69
C PRO A 98 -1.48 4.16 15.21
N ALA A 99 -2.13 4.92 14.34
CA ALA A 99 -2.93 6.08 14.75
C ALA A 99 -4.20 5.70 15.50
N THR A 100 -4.83 4.59 15.12
CA THR A 100 -6.06 4.06 15.75
C THR A 100 -5.76 3.08 16.88
N SER A 101 -4.55 2.51 16.91
CA SER A 101 -4.14 1.50 17.91
C SER A 101 -3.63 2.11 19.21
N LEU A 102 -3.17 3.37 19.18
CA LEU A 102 -2.69 4.10 20.35
C LEU A 102 -3.84 4.94 20.95
N ASN A 103 -4.01 4.88 22.26
CA ASN A 103 -5.00 5.69 22.97
C ASN A 103 -4.63 7.19 22.90
N PRO A 104 -5.45 8.05 22.28
CA PRO A 104 -5.11 9.46 22.09
C PRO A 104 -5.12 10.30 23.36
N VAL A 105 -5.76 9.81 24.44
CA VAL A 105 -5.89 10.53 25.73
C VAL A 105 -4.91 10.03 26.80
N MET A 106 -4.04 9.08 26.47
CA MET A 106 -2.95 8.61 27.33
C MET A 106 -1.60 8.99 26.74
N THR A 107 -0.61 9.24 27.59
CA THR A 107 0.76 9.42 27.10
C THR A 107 1.34 8.10 26.59
N VAL A 108 2.32 8.19 25.72
CA VAL A 108 3.02 7.02 25.16
C VAL A 108 3.62 6.14 26.25
N GLY A 109 4.25 6.78 27.23
CA GLY A 109 4.87 6.07 28.35
C GLY A 109 3.86 5.33 29.21
N GLU A 110 2.70 5.95 29.51
CA GLU A 110 1.64 5.32 30.31
C GLU A 110 1.10 4.06 29.66
N GLN A 111 0.88 4.05 28.34
CA GLN A 111 0.39 2.88 27.62
C GLN A 111 1.38 1.70 27.66
N ILE A 112 2.68 1.95 27.55
CA ILE A 112 3.69 0.88 27.66
C ILE A 112 3.84 0.43 29.11
N VAL A 113 3.81 1.35 30.09
CA VAL A 113 3.83 1.03 31.53
C VAL A 113 2.63 0.16 31.91
N GLU A 114 1.44 0.45 31.38
CA GLU A 114 0.25 -0.36 31.58
C GLU A 114 0.48 -1.79 31.09
N ALA A 115 0.95 -1.98 29.86
CA ALA A 115 1.25 -3.31 29.30
C ALA A 115 2.24 -4.09 30.17
N VAL A 116 3.32 -3.46 30.62
CA VAL A 116 4.32 -4.10 31.50
C VAL A 116 3.71 -4.52 32.83
N ARG A 117 2.91 -3.65 33.48
CA ARG A 117 2.34 -3.91 34.79
C ARG A 117 1.18 -4.90 34.81
N LEU A 118 0.50 -5.07 33.68
CA LEU A 118 -0.54 -6.10 33.53
C LEU A 118 0.05 -7.51 33.59
N HIS A 119 1.24 -7.71 33.03
CA HIS A 119 1.84 -9.03 32.89
C HIS A 119 2.96 -9.31 33.88
N GLU A 120 3.60 -8.27 34.39
CA GLU A 120 4.73 -8.43 35.32
C GLU A 120 4.42 -7.78 36.68
N LYS A 121 4.78 -8.47 37.75
CA LYS A 121 4.61 -7.96 39.12
C LYS A 121 5.71 -6.95 39.49
N VAL A 122 5.74 -5.81 38.76
CA VAL A 122 6.74 -4.75 38.98
C VAL A 122 6.08 -3.45 39.45
N GLY A 123 6.81 -2.68 40.27
CA GLY A 123 6.39 -1.36 40.68
C GLY A 123 6.40 -0.34 39.53
N LYS A 124 5.69 0.80 39.74
CA LYS A 124 5.56 1.86 38.70
C LYS A 124 6.91 2.40 38.21
N GLU A 125 7.86 2.61 39.12
CA GLU A 125 9.19 3.14 38.76
C GLU A 125 10.00 2.14 37.94
N GLU A 126 9.97 0.86 38.26
CA GLU A 126 10.64 -0.16 37.45
C GLU A 126 9.99 -0.33 36.09
N ALA A 127 8.66 -0.29 36.01
CA ALA A 127 7.94 -0.31 34.72
C ALA A 127 8.30 0.92 33.87
N LYS A 128 8.38 2.11 34.48
CA LYS A 128 8.84 3.34 33.79
C LYS A 128 10.25 3.22 33.25
N LYS A 129 11.18 2.69 34.05
CA LYS A 129 12.58 2.45 33.65
C LYS A 129 12.65 1.52 32.43
N ARG A 130 11.91 0.41 32.45
CA ARG A 130 11.85 -0.54 31.32
C ARG A 130 11.22 0.10 30.08
N THR A 131 10.16 0.88 30.25
CA THR A 131 9.55 1.63 29.16
C THR A 131 10.55 2.55 28.49
N LEU A 132 11.32 3.33 29.24
CA LEU A 132 12.37 4.19 28.69
C LEU A 132 13.46 3.41 27.95
N GLN A 133 13.83 2.24 28.47
CA GLN A 133 14.75 1.34 27.77
C GLN A 133 14.20 0.87 26.42
N TRP A 134 12.92 0.49 26.36
CA TRP A 134 12.26 0.11 25.12
C TRP A 134 12.13 1.27 24.13
N LEU A 135 11.74 2.46 24.60
CA LEU A 135 11.69 3.65 23.74
C LEU A 135 13.07 3.98 23.14
N THR A 136 14.14 3.82 23.92
CA THR A 136 15.51 3.94 23.43
C THR A 136 15.85 2.83 22.43
N ARG A 137 15.49 1.58 22.73
CA ARG A 137 15.79 0.41 21.90
C ARG A 137 15.15 0.48 20.51
N VAL A 138 13.90 0.98 20.43
CA VAL A 138 13.22 1.19 19.15
C VAL A 138 13.69 2.45 18.43
N GLY A 139 14.70 3.15 18.95
CA GLY A 139 15.34 4.29 18.29
C GLY A 139 14.47 5.56 18.27
N LEU A 140 13.74 5.84 19.34
CA LEU A 140 13.09 7.12 19.53
C LEU A 140 14.07 8.13 20.11
N ASP A 141 14.18 9.29 19.45
CA ASP A 141 14.94 10.42 19.95
C ASP A 141 14.27 11.01 21.20
N GLU A 142 15.08 11.45 22.16
CA GLU A 142 14.62 12.05 23.43
C GLU A 142 13.58 11.18 24.18
N PRO A 143 13.89 9.92 24.56
CA PRO A 143 12.91 8.97 25.12
C PRO A 143 12.14 9.51 26.32
N GLN A 144 12.78 10.31 27.18
CA GLN A 144 12.15 10.95 28.35
C GLN A 144 11.03 11.90 27.93
N LYS A 145 11.29 12.75 26.92
CA LYS A 145 10.31 13.68 26.39
C LYS A 145 9.18 12.95 25.67
N ARG A 146 9.52 11.88 24.92
CA ARG A 146 8.53 11.07 24.21
C ARG A 146 7.67 10.23 25.15
N PHE A 147 8.19 9.87 26.32
CA PHE A 147 7.42 9.19 27.35
C PHE A 147 6.18 9.98 27.77
N ASP A 148 6.32 11.29 27.94
CA ASP A 148 5.25 12.20 28.38
C ASP A 148 4.45 12.79 27.19
N ALA A 149 4.77 12.43 25.93
CA ALA A 149 4.06 12.88 24.75
C ALA A 149 2.80 12.05 24.49
N PHE A 150 1.80 12.67 23.89
CA PHE A 150 0.60 12.00 23.39
C PHE A 150 0.81 11.46 21.97
N ALA A 151 0.01 10.47 21.57
CA ALA A 151 0.13 9.85 20.25
C ALA A 151 0.00 10.87 19.11
N HIS A 152 -0.85 11.89 19.22
CA HIS A 152 -1.05 12.91 18.18
C HIS A 152 0.15 13.85 17.99
N GLU A 153 1.08 13.91 18.93
CA GLU A 153 2.30 14.72 18.87
C GLU A 153 3.45 13.99 18.13
N LEU A 154 3.25 12.72 17.77
CA LEU A 154 4.25 11.87 17.13
C LEU A 154 4.02 11.74 15.62
N SER A 155 5.12 11.63 14.86
CA SER A 155 5.05 11.24 13.44
C SER A 155 4.58 9.79 13.28
N GLY A 156 4.10 9.41 12.07
CA GLY A 156 3.67 8.03 11.78
C GLY A 156 4.73 6.98 12.13
N GLY A 157 5.97 7.20 11.72
CA GLY A 157 7.08 6.29 12.06
C GLY A 157 7.41 6.23 13.55
N GLN A 158 7.24 7.33 14.30
CA GLN A 158 7.42 7.33 15.75
C GLN A 158 6.29 6.57 16.45
N LYS A 159 5.03 6.73 16.01
CA LYS A 159 3.89 5.92 16.50
C LYS A 159 4.12 4.43 16.28
N GLN A 160 4.64 4.07 15.10
CA GLN A 160 4.96 2.68 14.78
C GLN A 160 6.02 2.11 15.72
N ARG A 161 7.09 2.86 15.99
CA ARG A 161 8.14 2.47 16.96
C ARG A 161 7.59 2.30 18.37
N VAL A 162 6.67 3.17 18.80
CA VAL A 162 5.97 3.06 20.09
C VAL A 162 5.13 1.77 20.14
N MET A 163 4.39 1.47 19.10
CA MET A 163 3.57 0.26 19.03
C MET A 163 4.44 -1.01 19.08
N ILE A 164 5.61 -1.00 18.40
CA ILE A 164 6.58 -2.09 18.49
C ILE A 164 7.14 -2.21 19.92
N ALA A 165 7.50 -1.08 20.56
CA ALA A 165 7.98 -1.09 21.94
C ALA A 165 6.92 -1.68 22.90
N MET A 166 5.64 -1.31 22.72
CA MET A 166 4.53 -1.83 23.51
C MET A 166 4.33 -3.34 23.28
N ALA A 167 4.34 -3.80 22.04
CA ALA A 167 4.19 -5.22 21.71
C ALA A 167 5.32 -6.10 22.25
N LEU A 168 6.54 -5.57 22.33
CA LEU A 168 7.74 -6.31 22.77
C LEU A 168 8.07 -6.11 24.26
N ALA A 169 7.37 -5.21 24.96
CA ALA A 169 7.68 -4.83 26.34
C ALA A 169 7.74 -6.03 27.31
N CYS A 170 6.89 -7.03 27.08
CA CYS A 170 6.81 -8.26 27.90
C CYS A 170 7.56 -9.45 27.26
N ARG A 171 8.34 -9.25 26.19
CA ARG A 171 9.14 -10.28 25.49
C ARG A 171 8.31 -11.50 25.07
N PRO A 172 7.29 -11.33 24.22
CA PRO A 172 6.39 -12.41 23.83
C PRO A 172 7.13 -13.50 23.06
N ASN A 173 6.58 -14.70 23.02
CA ASN A 173 7.12 -15.81 22.25
C ASN A 173 6.82 -15.67 20.75
N VAL A 174 5.66 -15.09 20.42
CA VAL A 174 5.19 -14.86 19.06
C VAL A 174 4.75 -13.41 18.91
N VAL A 175 5.18 -12.76 17.84
CA VAL A 175 4.69 -11.45 17.42
C VAL A 175 3.95 -11.62 16.10
N VAL A 176 2.70 -11.18 16.07
CA VAL A 176 1.90 -11.06 14.85
C VAL A 176 2.02 -9.62 14.37
N ALA A 177 2.66 -9.40 13.23
CA ALA A 177 2.86 -8.08 12.63
C ALA A 177 1.95 -7.96 11.41
N ASP A 178 0.82 -7.26 11.57
CA ASP A 178 -0.15 -7.06 10.49
C ASP A 178 0.18 -5.76 9.74
N GLU A 179 0.78 -5.90 8.57
CA GLU A 179 1.25 -4.80 7.72
C GLU A 179 2.04 -3.73 8.50
N PRO A 180 3.10 -4.09 9.23
CA PRO A 180 3.76 -3.21 10.19
C PRO A 180 4.45 -1.99 9.57
N THR A 181 4.48 -1.89 8.26
CA THR A 181 5.16 -0.82 7.51
C THR A 181 4.25 -0.05 6.56
N THR A 182 2.95 -0.32 6.57
CA THR A 182 1.97 0.40 5.76
C THR A 182 2.03 1.90 6.08
N ALA A 183 1.95 2.74 5.06
CA ALA A 183 2.06 4.21 5.15
C ALA A 183 3.44 4.75 5.60
N LEU A 184 4.51 3.93 5.58
CA LEU A 184 5.88 4.38 5.78
C LEU A 184 6.62 4.50 4.43
N ASP A 185 7.57 5.43 4.36
CA ASP A 185 8.51 5.48 3.25
C ASP A 185 9.51 4.32 3.32
N VAL A 186 10.14 4.03 2.17
CA VAL A 186 11.02 2.86 1.99
C VAL A 186 12.16 2.83 3.03
N THR A 187 12.75 3.97 3.35
CA THR A 187 13.84 4.08 4.32
C THR A 187 13.38 3.70 5.73
N ARG A 188 12.22 4.23 6.16
CA ARG A 188 11.64 3.90 7.48
C ARG A 188 11.12 2.47 7.53
N GLN A 189 10.57 1.98 6.44
CA GLN A 189 10.11 0.60 6.31
C GLN A 189 11.27 -0.39 6.54
N ALA A 190 12.41 -0.19 5.87
CA ALA A 190 13.61 -0.99 6.08
C ALA A 190 14.08 -0.93 7.55
N GLN A 191 14.18 0.25 8.15
CA GLN A 191 14.59 0.42 9.55
C GLN A 191 13.68 -0.32 10.55
N ILE A 192 12.36 -0.32 10.32
CA ILE A 192 11.41 -1.02 11.18
C ILE A 192 11.56 -2.53 11.07
N LEU A 193 11.71 -3.05 9.85
CA LEU A 193 11.84 -4.50 9.64
C LEU A 193 13.21 -5.02 10.10
N ASP A 194 14.28 -4.25 9.90
CA ASP A 194 15.61 -4.57 10.44
C ASP A 194 15.56 -4.62 11.97
N LEU A 195 14.93 -3.65 12.62
CA LEU A 195 14.72 -3.65 14.07
C LEU A 195 13.95 -4.89 14.54
N LEU A 196 12.84 -5.22 13.86
CA LEU A 196 12.06 -6.43 14.20
C LEU A 196 12.91 -7.70 14.03
N ARG A 197 13.73 -7.78 12.98
CA ARG A 197 14.63 -8.92 12.72
C ARG A 197 15.76 -9.02 13.75
N GLU A 198 16.33 -7.90 14.18
CA GLU A 198 17.32 -7.87 15.26
C GLU A 198 16.74 -8.39 16.57
N LEU A 199 15.57 -7.87 16.96
CA LEU A 199 14.87 -8.27 18.19
C LEU A 199 14.39 -9.73 18.13
N GLN A 200 13.94 -10.19 16.95
CA GLN A 200 13.61 -11.59 16.70
C GLN A 200 14.80 -12.52 16.99
N LYS A 201 15.98 -12.19 16.45
CA LYS A 201 17.20 -12.98 16.63
C LYS A 201 17.70 -12.95 18.08
N GLU A 202 17.70 -11.78 18.70
CA GLU A 202 18.19 -11.56 20.06
C GLU A 202 17.35 -12.32 21.10
N HIS A 203 16.03 -12.32 20.93
CA HIS A 203 15.11 -12.90 21.90
C HIS A 203 14.52 -14.26 21.48
N GLY A 204 14.85 -14.77 20.29
CA GLY A 204 14.30 -16.02 19.76
C GLY A 204 12.79 -15.97 19.48
N ILE A 205 12.25 -14.77 19.24
CA ILE A 205 10.83 -14.54 18.98
C ILE A 205 10.44 -15.13 17.63
N ALA A 206 9.29 -15.79 17.54
CA ALA A 206 8.68 -16.16 16.27
C ALA A 206 7.88 -14.97 15.71
N LEU A 207 8.06 -14.66 14.43
CA LEU A 207 7.38 -13.54 13.78
C LEU A 207 6.40 -14.06 12.71
N LEU A 208 5.11 -13.74 12.86
CA LEU A 208 4.13 -13.85 11.77
C LEU A 208 4.05 -12.49 11.08
N LEU A 209 4.66 -12.38 9.90
CA LEU A 209 4.67 -11.15 9.10
C LEU A 209 3.54 -11.20 8.06
N ILE A 210 2.56 -10.33 8.20
CA ILE A 210 1.50 -10.16 7.21
C ILE A 210 1.86 -8.95 6.35
N THR A 211 1.92 -9.15 5.05
CA THR A 211 2.20 -8.08 4.09
C THR A 211 1.68 -8.44 2.69
N HIS A 212 1.45 -7.43 1.88
CA HIS A 212 1.21 -7.58 0.44
C HIS A 212 2.47 -7.33 -0.39
N ASP A 213 3.57 -6.88 0.22
CA ASP A 213 4.85 -6.58 -0.45
C ASP A 213 5.74 -7.83 -0.52
N LEU A 214 5.85 -8.40 -1.72
CA LEU A 214 6.64 -9.61 -1.97
C LEU A 214 8.14 -9.38 -1.87
N ALA A 215 8.63 -8.16 -2.10
CA ALA A 215 10.06 -7.86 -1.97
C ALA A 215 10.49 -7.90 -0.49
N LEU A 216 9.63 -7.44 0.42
CA LEU A 216 9.86 -7.59 1.86
C LEU A 216 9.85 -9.06 2.29
N VAL A 217 8.94 -9.86 1.74
CA VAL A 217 8.90 -11.30 2.03
C VAL A 217 10.20 -11.97 1.62
N ARG A 218 10.71 -11.66 0.43
CA ARG A 218 11.98 -12.21 -0.06
C ARG A 218 13.16 -11.88 0.84
N GLN A 219 13.17 -10.67 1.40
CA GLN A 219 14.28 -10.16 2.21
C GLN A 219 14.24 -10.63 3.68
N TYR A 220 13.05 -10.72 4.27
CA TYR A 220 12.90 -10.87 5.72
C TYR A 220 12.34 -12.21 6.17
N ALA A 221 11.57 -12.93 5.34
CA ALA A 221 10.92 -14.15 5.75
C ALA A 221 11.73 -15.42 5.45
N ASP A 222 11.53 -16.45 6.25
CA ASP A 222 12.13 -17.80 6.08
C ASP A 222 11.19 -18.69 5.28
N ARG A 223 9.88 -18.63 5.59
CA ARG A 223 8.80 -19.36 4.91
C ARG A 223 7.65 -18.44 4.60
N VAL A 224 6.87 -18.81 3.58
CA VAL A 224 5.72 -18.04 3.11
C VAL A 224 4.51 -18.93 2.91
N ALA A 225 3.34 -18.42 3.28
CA ALA A 225 2.04 -18.93 2.90
C ALA A 225 1.30 -17.89 2.05
N LEU A 226 0.90 -18.28 0.86
CA LEU A 226 0.11 -17.46 -0.05
C LEU A 226 -1.37 -17.73 0.18
N MET A 227 -2.12 -16.68 0.51
CA MET A 227 -3.55 -16.74 0.78
C MET A 227 -4.35 -16.14 -0.37
N TYR A 228 -5.43 -16.79 -0.75
CA TYR A 228 -6.37 -16.33 -1.76
C TYR A 228 -7.80 -16.63 -1.33
N ALA A 229 -8.67 -15.63 -1.33
CA ALA A 229 -10.09 -15.75 -1.03
C ALA A 229 -10.39 -16.61 0.22
N GLY A 230 -9.68 -16.36 1.34
CA GLY A 230 -9.88 -17.05 2.62
C GLY A 230 -9.15 -18.39 2.77
N GLN A 231 -8.39 -18.87 1.80
CA GLN A 231 -7.67 -20.15 1.87
C GLN A 231 -6.18 -19.97 1.61
N ILE A 232 -5.32 -20.75 2.29
CA ILE A 232 -3.92 -20.90 1.88
C ILE A 232 -3.87 -21.77 0.64
N VAL A 233 -3.27 -21.25 -0.45
CA VAL A 233 -3.17 -21.92 -1.75
C VAL A 233 -1.78 -22.48 -2.03
N GLU A 234 -0.73 -21.89 -1.45
CA GLU A 234 0.64 -22.39 -1.52
C GLU A 234 1.37 -22.08 -0.21
N GLN A 235 2.24 -22.99 0.24
CA GLN A 235 3.15 -22.78 1.37
C GLN A 235 4.49 -23.43 1.06
N SER A 236 5.59 -22.66 1.26
CA SER A 236 6.95 -23.14 0.97
C SER A 236 8.00 -22.32 1.72
N ARG A 237 9.29 -22.68 1.53
CA ARG A 237 10.40 -21.78 1.85
C ARG A 237 10.37 -20.58 0.90
N VAL A 238 10.86 -19.44 1.37
CA VAL A 238 10.89 -18.21 0.55
C VAL A 238 11.69 -18.41 -0.74
N ALA A 239 12.88 -19.00 -0.70
CA ALA A 239 13.66 -19.28 -1.89
C ALA A 239 12.86 -20.09 -2.93
N ASP A 240 12.24 -21.18 -2.49
CA ASP A 240 11.41 -22.04 -3.34
C ASP A 240 10.22 -21.31 -3.97
N PHE A 241 9.59 -20.41 -3.21
CA PHE A 241 8.45 -19.61 -3.66
C PHE A 241 8.82 -18.67 -4.81
N PHE A 242 9.95 -18.00 -4.69
CA PHE A 242 10.39 -17.02 -5.70
C PHE A 242 11.05 -17.67 -6.93
N GLU A 243 11.81 -18.75 -6.75
CA GLU A 243 12.50 -19.42 -7.85
C GLU A 243 11.57 -20.32 -8.66
N ASN A 244 10.65 -21.02 -8.01
CA ASN A 244 9.78 -21.98 -8.66
C ASN A 244 8.39 -22.04 -8.00
N PRO A 245 7.55 -21.00 -8.14
CA PRO A 245 6.20 -20.97 -7.60
C PRO A 245 5.35 -22.10 -8.17
N THR A 246 4.58 -22.76 -7.31
CA THR A 246 3.85 -23.97 -7.67
C THR A 246 2.41 -23.66 -8.08
N HIS A 247 1.70 -22.83 -7.31
CA HIS A 247 0.30 -22.50 -7.62
C HIS A 247 0.19 -21.50 -8.78
N PRO A 248 -0.76 -21.67 -9.73
CA PRO A 248 -0.96 -20.70 -10.83
C PRO A 248 -1.12 -19.24 -10.35
N TYR A 249 -1.78 -19.01 -9.22
CA TYR A 249 -1.91 -17.68 -8.63
C TYR A 249 -0.55 -17.10 -8.19
N ALA A 250 0.33 -17.91 -7.59
CA ALA A 250 1.67 -17.47 -7.20
C ALA A 250 2.50 -17.03 -8.41
N ARG A 251 2.45 -17.80 -9.50
CA ARG A 251 3.14 -17.46 -10.76
C ARG A 251 2.65 -16.15 -11.36
N LEU A 252 1.34 -15.96 -11.41
CA LEU A 252 0.74 -14.72 -11.91
C LEU A 252 1.05 -13.53 -11.00
N LEU A 253 1.00 -13.72 -9.67
CA LEU A 253 1.30 -12.67 -8.70
C LEU A 253 2.75 -12.19 -8.83
N LEU A 254 3.73 -13.10 -8.94
CA LEU A 254 5.13 -12.78 -9.15
C LEU A 254 5.39 -12.13 -10.51
N SER A 255 4.65 -12.55 -11.56
CA SER A 255 4.77 -11.90 -12.87
C SER A 255 4.13 -10.51 -12.93
N ALA A 256 3.25 -10.19 -12.00
CA ALA A 256 2.63 -8.86 -11.88
C ALA A 256 3.52 -7.83 -11.17
N VAL A 257 4.59 -8.25 -10.49
CA VAL A 257 5.51 -7.31 -9.82
C VAL A 257 6.30 -6.52 -10.86
N PRO A 258 6.30 -5.17 -10.78
CA PRO A 258 7.13 -4.33 -11.63
C PRO A 258 8.62 -4.63 -11.44
N SER A 259 9.40 -4.58 -12.53
CA SER A 259 10.87 -4.67 -12.49
C SER A 259 11.45 -4.01 -13.74
N ALA A 260 12.74 -3.62 -13.69
CA ALA A 260 13.44 -2.99 -14.81
C ALA A 260 13.42 -3.87 -16.08
N ASP A 261 13.61 -5.18 -15.94
CA ASP A 261 13.60 -6.13 -17.06
C ASP A 261 12.23 -6.20 -17.78
N LYS A 262 11.15 -5.77 -17.13
CA LYS A 262 9.80 -5.74 -17.69
C LYS A 262 9.40 -4.40 -18.28
N SER A 263 10.28 -3.40 -18.27
CA SER A 263 9.96 -2.05 -18.73
C SER A 263 9.49 -1.97 -20.19
N ALA A 264 9.95 -2.87 -21.06
CA ALA A 264 9.53 -2.96 -22.46
C ALA A 264 8.22 -3.72 -22.70
N GLN A 265 7.64 -4.34 -21.66
CA GLN A 265 6.49 -5.23 -21.76
C GLN A 265 5.37 -4.79 -20.81
N ALA A 266 4.13 -5.16 -21.10
CA ALA A 266 3.05 -5.01 -20.13
C ALA A 266 3.25 -5.97 -18.95
N LEU A 267 2.96 -5.51 -17.73
CA LEU A 267 2.93 -6.38 -16.56
C LEU A 267 1.80 -7.41 -16.73
N THR A 268 2.06 -8.63 -16.31
CA THR A 268 1.03 -9.67 -16.34
C THR A 268 0.05 -9.45 -15.20
N GLY A 269 -0.98 -8.64 -15.43
CA GLY A 269 -2.07 -8.48 -14.47
C GLY A 269 -2.91 -9.75 -14.33
N ILE A 270 -3.38 -10.03 -13.13
CA ILE A 270 -4.34 -11.11 -12.90
C ILE A 270 -5.74 -10.59 -13.28
N ALA A 271 -6.36 -11.15 -14.32
CA ALA A 271 -7.65 -10.69 -14.79
C ALA A 271 -8.76 -10.91 -13.74
N GLY A 272 -9.77 -10.02 -13.74
CA GLY A 272 -10.89 -10.08 -12.82
C GLY A 272 -10.56 -9.64 -11.39
N SER A 273 -11.50 -9.85 -10.47
CA SER A 273 -11.39 -9.53 -9.05
C SER A 273 -11.47 -10.80 -8.19
N VAL A 274 -11.05 -10.70 -6.93
CA VAL A 274 -11.31 -11.75 -5.93
C VAL A 274 -12.83 -11.95 -5.83
N PRO A 275 -13.33 -13.21 -5.81
CA PRO A 275 -14.76 -13.48 -5.66
C PRO A 275 -15.33 -12.86 -4.38
N GLU A 276 -16.53 -12.31 -4.48
CA GLU A 276 -17.27 -11.84 -3.31
C GLU A 276 -17.65 -13.04 -2.41
N LEU A 277 -17.67 -12.81 -1.09
CA LEU A 277 -18.01 -13.86 -0.12
C LEU A 277 -19.40 -14.47 -0.36
N SER A 278 -20.35 -13.66 -0.85
CA SER A 278 -21.71 -14.09 -1.22
C SER A 278 -21.80 -14.91 -2.49
N ALA A 279 -20.76 -14.86 -3.34
CA ALA A 279 -20.69 -15.52 -4.66
C ALA A 279 -19.43 -16.38 -4.79
N MET A 280 -19.02 -17.04 -3.71
CA MET A 280 -17.83 -17.87 -3.69
C MET A 280 -18.03 -19.12 -4.57
N PRO A 281 -17.07 -19.47 -5.44
CA PRO A 281 -17.16 -20.69 -6.26
C PRO A 281 -17.24 -21.96 -5.40
N GLU A 282 -18.05 -22.94 -5.82
CA GLU A 282 -18.13 -24.27 -5.19
C GLU A 282 -16.84 -25.09 -5.35
N GLY A 283 -16.11 -24.86 -6.45
CA GLY A 283 -14.84 -25.48 -6.74
C GLY A 283 -13.63 -24.71 -6.21
N CYS A 284 -12.54 -24.75 -6.96
CA CYS A 284 -11.34 -23.96 -6.68
C CYS A 284 -11.68 -22.47 -6.71
N ARG A 285 -11.43 -21.75 -5.63
CA ARG A 285 -11.74 -20.31 -5.51
C ARG A 285 -11.00 -19.45 -6.54
N PHE A 286 -9.85 -19.92 -7.02
CA PHE A 286 -9.08 -19.23 -8.07
C PHE A 286 -9.54 -19.60 -9.48
N ALA A 287 -10.37 -20.62 -9.68
CA ALA A 287 -10.78 -21.10 -11.02
C ALA A 287 -11.33 -20.01 -11.95
N PRO A 288 -12.12 -19.02 -11.52
CA PRO A 288 -12.62 -17.95 -12.39
C PRO A 288 -11.51 -17.06 -12.99
N ARG A 289 -10.35 -16.97 -12.32
CA ARG A 289 -9.20 -16.13 -12.73
C ARG A 289 -8.03 -16.97 -13.25
N CYS A 290 -8.10 -18.28 -13.13
CA CYS A 290 -7.00 -19.19 -13.48
C CYS A 290 -6.99 -19.49 -14.99
N PRO A 291 -5.96 -19.09 -15.74
CA PRO A 291 -5.88 -19.41 -17.18
C PRO A 291 -5.67 -20.91 -17.46
N ALA A 292 -5.25 -21.69 -16.45
CA ALA A 292 -5.08 -23.14 -16.52
C ALA A 292 -6.28 -23.92 -15.94
N ALA A 293 -7.41 -23.24 -15.65
CA ALA A 293 -8.58 -23.89 -15.05
C ALA A 293 -9.19 -24.95 -15.98
N LYS A 294 -9.44 -26.14 -15.43
CA LYS A 294 -10.14 -27.24 -16.10
C LYS A 294 -11.49 -27.48 -15.42
N GLU A 295 -12.32 -28.34 -16.01
CA GLU A 295 -13.68 -28.62 -15.51
C GLU A 295 -13.70 -29.07 -14.05
N MET A 296 -12.76 -29.93 -13.65
CA MET A 296 -12.64 -30.38 -12.25
C MET A 296 -12.39 -29.19 -11.28
N CYS A 297 -11.67 -28.15 -11.72
CA CYS A 297 -11.42 -26.97 -10.88
C CYS A 297 -12.70 -26.17 -10.60
N ARG A 298 -13.71 -26.26 -11.47
CA ARG A 298 -15.01 -25.60 -11.29
C ARG A 298 -15.95 -26.38 -10.40
N GLN A 299 -15.82 -27.71 -10.41
CA GLN A 299 -16.72 -28.61 -9.71
C GLN A 299 -16.25 -28.98 -8.30
N LYS A 300 -14.93 -28.99 -8.02
CA LYS A 300 -14.37 -29.45 -6.75
C LYS A 300 -13.31 -28.50 -6.23
N CYS A 301 -13.29 -28.27 -4.89
CA CYS A 301 -12.23 -27.58 -4.22
C CYS A 301 -11.02 -28.52 -4.04
N PRO A 302 -9.80 -28.15 -4.47
CA PRO A 302 -8.62 -28.98 -4.25
C PRO A 302 -8.22 -28.97 -2.76
N ALA A 303 -7.85 -30.13 -2.23
CA ALA A 303 -7.25 -30.23 -0.91
C ALA A 303 -5.79 -29.74 -0.94
N MET A 304 -5.29 -29.29 0.20
CA MET A 304 -3.88 -29.02 0.38
C MET A 304 -3.08 -30.33 0.29
N ARG A 305 -2.05 -30.38 -0.57
CA ARG A 305 -1.21 -31.56 -0.77
C ARG A 305 0.25 -31.20 -0.86
N SER A 306 1.13 -32.14 -0.52
CA SER A 306 2.56 -31.98 -0.74
C SER A 306 2.86 -32.07 -2.24
N SER A 307 3.56 -31.06 -2.77
CA SER A 307 4.07 -31.06 -4.15
C SER A 307 5.57 -31.42 -4.20
N ALA A 308 6.29 -31.18 -3.10
CA ALA A 308 7.69 -31.53 -2.89
C ALA A 308 8.00 -31.43 -1.38
N PRO A 309 9.15 -31.93 -0.90
CA PRO A 309 9.54 -31.79 0.50
C PRO A 309 9.49 -30.33 0.97
N GLY A 310 8.68 -30.05 2.00
CA GLY A 310 8.47 -28.70 2.53
C GLY A 310 7.62 -27.75 1.68
N ARG A 311 6.98 -28.23 0.62
CA ARG A 311 6.08 -27.48 -0.24
C ARG A 311 4.67 -28.05 -0.20
N LEU A 312 3.70 -27.21 0.06
CA LEU A 312 2.27 -27.53 0.07
C LEU A 312 1.55 -26.69 -0.98
N VAL A 313 0.61 -27.30 -1.71
CA VAL A 313 -0.17 -26.60 -2.75
C VAL A 313 -1.62 -27.07 -2.77
N ARG A 314 -2.55 -26.13 -2.88
CA ARG A 314 -3.99 -26.37 -3.05
C ARG A 314 -4.36 -26.21 -4.53
N CYS A 315 -3.91 -27.15 -5.36
CA CYS A 315 -4.14 -27.15 -6.80
C CYS A 315 -4.21 -28.58 -7.35
N PHE A 316 -5.12 -28.84 -8.31
CA PHE A 316 -5.19 -30.12 -9.01
C PHE A 316 -4.07 -30.29 -10.04
N TYR A 317 -3.63 -29.17 -10.67
CA TYR A 317 -2.70 -29.17 -11.81
C TYR A 317 -1.57 -28.15 -11.61
N PRO A 318 -0.73 -28.32 -10.58
CA PRO A 318 0.33 -27.33 -10.28
C PRO A 318 1.44 -27.27 -11.34
N GLU A 319 1.61 -28.33 -12.11
CA GLU A 319 2.64 -28.44 -13.17
C GLU A 319 2.25 -27.75 -14.48
N VAL A 320 0.97 -27.39 -14.68
CA VAL A 320 0.53 -26.77 -15.94
C VAL A 320 1.11 -25.36 -16.05
N PRO A 321 1.86 -25.07 -17.13
CA PRO A 321 2.40 -23.74 -17.34
C PRO A 321 1.26 -22.72 -17.46
N VAL A 322 1.46 -21.58 -16.81
CA VAL A 322 0.59 -20.42 -16.97
C VAL A 322 1.21 -19.52 -18.03
N ALA A 323 0.61 -19.50 -19.21
CA ALA A 323 1.05 -18.59 -20.26
C ALA A 323 0.71 -17.17 -19.86
N SER A 324 1.72 -16.35 -19.57
CA SER A 324 1.55 -14.91 -19.48
C SER A 324 1.36 -14.37 -20.90
N ARG A 325 0.21 -13.76 -21.19
CA ARG A 325 0.05 -13.00 -22.44
C ARG A 325 0.83 -11.70 -22.29
N VAL A 326 2.09 -11.74 -22.66
CA VAL A 326 2.92 -10.54 -22.75
C VAL A 326 2.42 -9.72 -23.94
N ARG A 327 1.87 -8.53 -23.68
CA ARG A 327 1.60 -7.54 -24.72
C ARG A 327 2.79 -6.58 -24.76
N SER A 328 3.36 -6.36 -25.94
CA SER A 328 4.27 -5.24 -26.16
C SER A 328 3.47 -3.95 -26.11
N ILE A 329 3.90 -3.00 -25.29
CA ILE A 329 3.31 -1.65 -25.29
C ILE A 329 4.16 -0.81 -26.24
N THR A 330 3.50 -0.24 -27.23
CA THR A 330 4.17 0.70 -28.16
C THR A 330 4.54 1.95 -27.36
N THR A 331 5.80 2.30 -27.34
CA THR A 331 6.26 3.54 -26.71
C THR A 331 5.85 4.74 -27.58
N ALA A 332 5.32 5.79 -26.96
CA ALA A 332 5.00 7.03 -27.63
C ALA A 332 6.26 7.64 -28.28
N THR A 333 6.08 8.26 -29.45
CA THR A 333 7.18 8.90 -30.20
C THR A 333 7.77 10.05 -29.35
N ARG A 334 9.09 10.06 -29.21
CA ARG A 334 9.82 11.10 -28.48
C ARG A 334 9.59 12.46 -29.13
N THR A 335 9.08 13.42 -28.35
CA THR A 335 9.02 14.84 -28.74
C THR A 335 9.72 15.66 -27.66
N ASP A 336 10.45 16.68 -28.08
CA ASP A 336 11.15 17.59 -27.16
C ASP A 336 10.24 18.76 -26.71
N GLU A 337 8.94 18.69 -26.99
CA GLU A 337 7.95 19.70 -26.58
C GLU A 337 7.77 19.67 -25.07
N THR A 338 8.15 20.76 -24.39
CA THR A 338 7.91 20.92 -22.95
C THR A 338 6.44 21.25 -22.70
N VAL A 339 5.78 20.43 -21.84
CA VAL A 339 4.36 20.64 -21.48
C VAL A 339 4.19 21.20 -20.06
N LEU A 340 5.13 20.92 -19.15
CA LEU A 340 5.17 21.51 -17.81
C LEU A 340 6.59 21.99 -17.53
N LYS A 341 6.74 23.23 -17.05
CA LYS A 341 8.00 23.78 -16.60
C LYS A 341 7.80 24.53 -15.29
N LEU A 342 8.54 24.14 -14.29
CA LEU A 342 8.64 24.83 -13.00
C LEU A 342 10.01 25.51 -12.94
N THR A 343 10.06 26.79 -12.61
CA THR A 343 11.31 27.54 -12.50
C THR A 343 11.33 28.28 -11.16
N ASP A 344 12.29 27.91 -10.33
CA ASP A 344 12.53 28.51 -9.01
C ASP A 344 11.29 28.49 -8.11
N VAL A 345 10.51 27.41 -8.16
CA VAL A 345 9.24 27.30 -7.43
C VAL A 345 9.51 27.05 -5.95
N SER A 346 9.00 27.95 -5.11
CA SER A 346 8.99 27.78 -3.65
C SER A 346 7.57 27.86 -3.10
N VAL A 347 7.29 27.06 -2.06
CA VAL A 347 5.97 26.99 -1.39
C VAL A 347 6.13 27.18 0.10
N THR A 348 5.50 28.20 0.63
CA THR A 348 5.55 28.55 2.04
C THR A 348 4.15 28.52 2.65
N TYR A 349 3.98 27.73 3.71
CA TYR A 349 2.83 27.77 4.60
C TYR A 349 3.13 28.75 5.73
N GLY A 350 2.36 29.81 5.84
CA GLY A 350 2.53 30.79 6.89
C GLY A 350 1.21 31.28 7.40
N SER A 351 1.08 31.49 8.69
CA SER A 351 -0.07 32.19 9.21
C SER A 351 0.00 33.63 8.67
N ARG A 352 -1.03 34.04 7.91
CA ARG A 352 -1.44 35.44 7.87
C ARG A 352 -1.91 35.81 9.29
N GLY A 353 -0.97 35.75 10.24
CA GLY A 353 -1.24 36.02 11.63
C GLY A 353 -1.49 37.51 11.80
N GLY A 354 -2.58 37.85 12.47
CA GLY A 354 -2.75 39.17 13.08
C GLY A 354 -1.58 39.47 14.01
N LEU A 355 -1.43 40.71 14.45
CA LEU A 355 -0.31 41.32 15.20
C LEU A 355 0.26 40.48 16.40
N PHE A 356 -0.32 39.37 16.78
CA PHE A 356 0.04 38.54 17.95
C PHE A 356 0.38 37.08 17.64
N SER A 357 0.40 36.61 16.38
CA SER A 357 0.71 35.19 16.04
C SER A 357 2.17 35.04 15.64
N ARG A 358 2.99 34.43 16.51
CA ARG A 358 4.40 34.05 16.29
C ARG A 358 4.55 32.68 15.61
N GLN A 359 3.61 32.22 14.78
CA GLN A 359 3.84 30.97 14.04
C GLN A 359 4.90 31.23 12.97
N LYS A 360 6.03 30.49 13.05
CA LYS A 360 7.09 30.53 12.04
C LYS A 360 6.54 30.04 10.71
N ALA A 361 6.78 30.77 9.63
CA ALA A 361 6.52 30.31 8.29
C ALA A 361 7.29 29.00 8.04
N PHE A 362 6.62 28.01 7.46
CA PHE A 362 7.22 26.73 7.10
C PHE A 362 7.35 26.65 5.57
N GLU A 363 8.59 26.60 5.08
CA GLU A 363 8.89 26.40 3.67
C GLU A 363 8.84 24.91 3.35
N ALA A 364 7.80 24.50 2.65
CA ALA A 364 7.58 23.10 2.28
C ALA A 364 8.28 22.70 0.98
N VAL A 365 8.50 23.65 0.08
CA VAL A 365 9.26 23.51 -1.17
C VAL A 365 10.15 24.73 -1.31
N SER A 366 11.40 24.53 -1.69
CA SER A 366 12.41 25.57 -1.81
C SER A 366 13.16 25.45 -3.13
N HIS A 367 13.04 26.46 -3.99
CA HIS A 367 13.78 26.61 -5.26
C HIS A 367 13.73 25.34 -6.14
N ALA A 368 12.53 24.85 -6.43
CA ALA A 368 12.36 23.65 -7.25
C ALA A 368 12.29 23.98 -8.74
N ASP A 369 13.20 23.37 -9.51
CA ASP A 369 13.21 23.39 -10.98
C ASP A 369 12.84 22.02 -11.51
N LEU A 370 11.90 21.97 -12.49
CA LEU A 370 11.40 20.70 -13.02
C LEU A 370 10.85 20.92 -14.43
N THR A 371 11.13 19.99 -15.32
CA THR A 371 10.64 20.03 -16.71
C THR A 371 10.04 18.68 -17.09
N LEU A 372 8.85 18.69 -17.71
CA LEU A 372 8.17 17.50 -18.22
C LEU A 372 7.92 17.66 -19.72
N SER A 373 8.43 16.72 -20.51
CA SER A 373 8.24 16.67 -21.95
C SER A 373 6.95 15.92 -22.32
N ARG A 374 6.40 16.25 -23.49
CA ARG A 374 5.17 15.67 -24.00
C ARG A 374 5.27 14.16 -24.18
N GLY A 375 4.22 13.43 -23.73
CA GLY A 375 4.13 11.98 -23.83
C GLY A 375 5.14 11.23 -22.95
N ARG A 376 5.81 11.92 -22.01
CA ARG A 376 6.78 11.30 -21.10
C ARG A 376 6.26 11.23 -19.68
N THR A 377 6.93 10.42 -18.89
CA THR A 377 6.70 10.29 -17.46
C THR A 377 7.92 10.79 -16.71
N LEU A 378 7.75 11.83 -15.91
CA LEU A 378 8.73 12.29 -14.93
C LEU A 378 8.31 11.77 -13.55
N ALA A 379 9.10 10.92 -12.95
CA ALA A 379 8.86 10.44 -11.59
C ALA A 379 9.47 11.42 -10.57
N LEU A 380 8.67 11.87 -9.62
CA LEU A 380 9.10 12.66 -8.47
C LEU A 380 9.13 11.74 -7.23
N VAL A 381 10.34 11.44 -6.74
CA VAL A 381 10.58 10.47 -5.68
C VAL A 381 11.22 11.10 -4.45
N GLY A 382 11.12 10.46 -3.29
CA GLY A 382 11.69 10.91 -2.02
C GLY A 382 10.88 10.41 -0.82
N GLU A 383 11.37 10.64 0.38
CA GLU A 383 10.68 10.26 1.63
C GLU A 383 9.33 10.95 1.81
N SER A 384 8.48 10.37 2.67
CA SER A 384 7.22 11.00 3.07
C SER A 384 7.51 12.36 3.76
N GLY A 385 6.75 13.41 3.38
CA GLY A 385 6.97 14.76 3.88
C GLY A 385 8.11 15.53 3.20
N SER A 386 8.74 15.00 2.12
CA SER A 386 9.78 15.74 1.38
C SER A 386 9.25 16.90 0.51
N GLY A 387 7.92 17.05 0.36
CA GLY A 387 7.28 18.13 -0.40
C GLY A 387 6.71 17.74 -1.76
N LYS A 388 6.76 16.48 -2.18
CA LYS A 388 6.31 15.99 -3.51
C LYS A 388 4.86 16.35 -3.85
N THR A 389 3.92 15.95 -3.00
CA THR A 389 2.49 16.28 -3.14
C THR A 389 2.27 17.80 -3.14
N THR A 390 3.01 18.53 -2.32
CA THR A 390 2.94 19.99 -2.27
C THR A 390 3.38 20.61 -3.59
N LEU A 391 4.48 20.15 -4.18
CA LEU A 391 4.97 20.62 -5.48
C LEU A 391 3.97 20.28 -6.60
N GLY A 392 3.43 19.05 -6.63
CA GLY A 392 2.41 18.64 -7.58
C GLY A 392 1.13 19.48 -7.50
N LYS A 393 0.64 19.77 -6.29
CA LYS A 393 -0.51 20.64 -6.06
C LYS A 393 -0.21 22.11 -6.39
N ALA A 394 1.02 22.60 -6.12
CA ALA A 394 1.46 23.95 -6.49
C ALA A 394 1.42 24.14 -8.01
N ALA A 395 1.92 23.17 -8.77
CA ALA A 395 1.90 23.20 -10.23
C ALA A 395 0.48 23.32 -10.82
N LEU A 396 -0.55 22.89 -10.10
CA LEU A 396 -1.95 22.93 -10.51
C LEU A 396 -2.77 24.05 -9.84
N GLY A 397 -2.16 24.89 -9.02
CA GLY A 397 -2.87 25.93 -8.27
C GLY A 397 -3.92 25.37 -7.30
N LEU A 398 -3.63 24.23 -6.64
CA LEU A 398 -4.57 23.52 -5.74
C LEU A 398 -4.17 23.67 -4.26
N LEU A 399 -3.24 24.54 -3.94
CA LEU A 399 -2.83 24.78 -2.55
C LEU A 399 -3.75 25.83 -1.90
N GLU A 400 -4.24 25.48 -0.71
CA GLU A 400 -4.96 26.40 0.18
C GLU A 400 -3.99 26.91 1.27
N ASN A 401 -4.11 28.17 1.65
CA ASN A 401 -3.32 28.79 2.73
C ASN A 401 -1.79 28.71 2.56
N ALA A 402 -1.31 28.66 1.31
CA ALA A 402 0.11 28.66 0.96
C ALA A 402 0.41 29.81 0.00
N THR A 403 1.66 30.31 0.08
CA THR A 403 2.21 31.25 -0.90
C THR A 403 3.11 30.47 -1.84
N VAL A 404 2.84 30.56 -3.14
CA VAL A 404 3.67 30.00 -4.21
C VAL A 404 4.43 31.14 -4.87
N SER A 405 5.75 31.01 -4.98
CA SER A 405 6.63 31.91 -5.73
C SER A 405 7.36 31.15 -6.82
N GLY A 406 8.02 31.86 -7.74
CA GLY A 406 8.60 31.29 -8.95
C GLY A 406 7.62 31.28 -10.11
N SER A 407 7.94 30.55 -11.20
CA SER A 407 7.14 30.47 -12.41
C SER A 407 6.67 29.03 -12.65
N VAL A 408 5.41 28.88 -13.08
CA VAL A 408 4.80 27.63 -13.49
C VAL A 408 4.23 27.81 -14.89
N GLU A 409 4.83 27.14 -15.87
CA GLU A 409 4.37 27.14 -17.26
C GLU A 409 3.68 25.80 -17.60
N ILE A 410 2.47 25.89 -18.14
CA ILE A 410 1.68 24.72 -18.63
C ILE A 410 1.43 24.92 -20.12
N ALA A 411 1.87 23.98 -20.96
CA ALA A 411 1.76 24.02 -22.40
C ALA A 411 2.30 25.32 -23.01
N GLY A 412 3.40 25.86 -22.47
CA GLY A 412 4.06 27.10 -22.93
C GLY A 412 3.44 28.40 -22.43
N GLU A 413 2.46 28.33 -21.53
CA GLU A 413 1.78 29.50 -20.96
C GLU A 413 1.97 29.56 -19.43
N GLU A 414 2.29 30.76 -18.88
CA GLU A 414 2.35 31.00 -17.45
C GLU A 414 1.01 30.68 -16.79
N ALA A 415 1.03 29.77 -15.80
CA ALA A 415 -0.19 29.23 -15.20
C ALA A 415 -0.95 30.20 -14.30
N PHE A 416 -0.23 31.18 -13.72
CA PHE A 416 -0.81 32.14 -12.79
C PHE A 416 -0.95 33.54 -13.46
N ASP A 417 -2.04 34.23 -13.16
CA ASP A 417 -2.23 35.63 -13.57
C ASP A 417 -1.41 36.60 -12.66
N ALA A 418 -1.37 37.88 -13.02
CA ALA A 418 -0.68 38.90 -12.26
C ALA A 418 -1.18 39.06 -10.80
N ARG A 419 -2.30 38.47 -10.44
CA ARG A 419 -2.86 38.44 -9.07
C ARG A 419 -2.57 37.12 -8.35
N GLY A 420 -1.76 36.22 -8.95
CA GLY A 420 -1.42 34.92 -8.40
C GLY A 420 -2.58 33.91 -8.46
N ARG A 421 -3.60 34.11 -9.32
CA ARG A 421 -4.70 33.17 -9.48
C ARG A 421 -4.43 32.25 -10.67
N PHE A 422 -4.66 30.96 -10.49
CA PHE A 422 -4.53 29.96 -11.55
C PHE A 422 -5.53 30.22 -12.69
N LYS A 423 -5.05 30.26 -13.94
CA LYS A 423 -5.85 30.54 -15.12
C LYS A 423 -6.82 29.38 -15.41
N ARG A 424 -8.13 29.69 -15.44
CA ARG A 424 -9.20 28.67 -15.50
C ARG A 424 -9.11 27.74 -16.70
N HIS A 425 -8.74 28.25 -17.89
CA HIS A 425 -8.66 27.42 -19.10
C HIS A 425 -7.56 26.37 -19.04
N LEU A 426 -6.48 26.60 -18.29
CA LEU A 426 -5.39 25.63 -18.09
C LEU A 426 -5.80 24.45 -17.22
N ARG A 427 -6.92 24.54 -16.49
CA ARG A 427 -7.47 23.39 -15.74
C ARG A 427 -7.89 22.22 -16.66
N SER A 428 -8.26 22.49 -17.92
CA SER A 428 -8.50 21.42 -18.89
C SER A 428 -7.21 20.80 -19.41
N CYS A 429 -6.08 21.53 -19.38
CA CYS A 429 -4.79 21.04 -19.85
C CYS A 429 -4.07 20.15 -18.84
N ALA A 430 -4.30 20.39 -17.53
CA ALA A 430 -3.61 19.68 -16.46
C ALA A 430 -4.59 19.22 -15.37
N GLN A 431 -4.55 17.93 -15.05
CA GLN A 431 -5.43 17.27 -14.09
C GLN A 431 -4.64 16.50 -13.05
N ILE A 432 -5.31 16.06 -11.96
CA ILE A 432 -4.69 15.29 -10.90
C ILE A 432 -5.49 14.02 -10.58
N VAL A 433 -4.76 12.94 -10.34
CA VAL A 433 -5.26 11.74 -9.68
C VAL A 433 -4.66 11.74 -8.27
N PHE A 434 -5.52 11.84 -7.26
CA PHE A 434 -5.11 11.95 -5.85
C PHE A 434 -4.72 10.59 -5.26
N GLN A 435 -3.92 10.62 -4.21
CA GLN A 435 -3.42 9.47 -3.47
C GLN A 435 -4.54 8.57 -2.89
N ASP A 436 -5.60 9.19 -2.35
CA ASP A 436 -6.72 8.46 -1.78
C ASP A 436 -7.97 8.60 -2.67
N PRO A 437 -8.34 7.56 -3.41
CA PRO A 437 -9.55 7.58 -4.24
C PRO A 437 -10.84 7.63 -3.40
N PHE A 438 -10.82 7.18 -2.13
CA PHE A 438 -11.98 7.26 -1.24
C PHE A 438 -12.28 8.71 -0.85
N ALA A 439 -11.27 9.45 -0.44
CA ALA A 439 -11.42 10.85 -0.04
C ALA A 439 -11.63 11.79 -1.24
N SER A 440 -11.19 11.39 -2.44
CA SER A 440 -11.27 12.24 -3.63
C SER A 440 -12.60 12.16 -4.40
N LEU A 441 -13.44 11.15 -4.13
CA LEU A 441 -14.73 10.93 -4.78
C LEU A 441 -15.86 11.21 -3.78
N ASP A 442 -16.79 12.11 -4.11
CA ASP A 442 -17.97 12.37 -3.25
C ASP A 442 -18.83 11.11 -3.18
N PRO A 443 -19.01 10.49 -1.99
CA PRO A 443 -19.75 9.23 -1.85
C PRO A 443 -21.24 9.34 -2.17
N ARG A 444 -21.78 10.55 -2.29
CA ARG A 444 -23.19 10.83 -2.59
C ARG A 444 -23.47 10.98 -4.08
N MET A 445 -22.41 11.11 -4.90
CA MET A 445 -22.54 11.26 -6.34
C MET A 445 -22.42 9.90 -7.04
N SER A 446 -23.18 9.74 -8.13
CA SER A 446 -22.99 8.61 -9.03
C SER A 446 -21.66 8.73 -9.79
N VAL A 447 -21.13 7.61 -10.25
CA VAL A 447 -19.91 7.58 -11.07
C VAL A 447 -20.05 8.45 -12.32
N GLY A 448 -21.24 8.44 -12.94
CA GLY A 448 -21.54 9.26 -14.10
C GLY A 448 -21.49 10.76 -13.80
N GLU A 449 -21.99 11.19 -12.64
CA GLU A 449 -21.91 12.59 -12.19
C GLU A 449 -20.46 12.99 -11.90
N LEU A 450 -19.70 12.16 -11.15
CA LEU A 450 -18.29 12.40 -10.84
C LEU A 450 -17.42 12.59 -12.09
N VAL A 451 -17.59 11.73 -13.10
CA VAL A 451 -16.80 11.80 -14.34
C VAL A 451 -17.26 12.96 -15.24
N SER A 452 -18.56 13.27 -15.27
CA SER A 452 -19.09 14.36 -16.09
C SER A 452 -18.88 15.76 -15.51
N GLU A 453 -18.58 15.89 -14.21
CA GLU A 453 -18.39 17.17 -13.53
C GLU A 453 -17.36 18.06 -14.24
N GLY A 454 -16.16 17.51 -14.50
CA GLY A 454 -15.09 18.22 -15.20
C GLY A 454 -15.48 18.63 -16.63
N ILE A 455 -16.19 17.76 -17.35
CA ILE A 455 -16.67 18.03 -18.72
C ILE A 455 -17.62 19.25 -18.69
N LEU A 456 -18.63 19.20 -17.82
CA LEU A 456 -19.64 20.24 -17.73
C LEU A 456 -19.07 21.59 -17.24
N ALA A 457 -18.08 21.55 -16.34
CA ALA A 457 -17.46 22.76 -15.79
C ALA A 457 -16.46 23.43 -16.74
N LEU A 458 -15.73 22.66 -17.54
CA LEU A 458 -14.58 23.16 -18.31
C LEU A 458 -14.82 23.15 -19.85
N ARG A 459 -15.86 22.50 -20.33
CA ARG A 459 -16.27 22.48 -21.76
C ARG A 459 -17.69 23.02 -21.93
N PRO A 460 -17.91 24.34 -21.77
CA PRO A 460 -19.21 24.94 -21.98
C PRO A 460 -19.61 24.79 -23.45
N GLY A 461 -20.74 24.18 -23.71
CA GLY A 461 -21.26 23.91 -25.07
C GLY A 461 -21.48 22.44 -25.38
N LEU A 462 -20.98 21.53 -24.55
CA LEU A 462 -21.31 20.11 -24.69
C LEU A 462 -22.72 19.84 -24.11
N SER A 463 -23.56 19.15 -24.88
CA SER A 463 -24.88 18.77 -24.38
C SER A 463 -24.77 17.72 -23.27
N LYS A 464 -25.78 17.68 -22.36
CA LYS A 464 -25.84 16.64 -21.33
C LYS A 464 -25.82 15.22 -21.91
N THR A 465 -26.40 15.05 -23.10
CA THR A 465 -26.47 13.77 -23.81
C THR A 465 -25.08 13.35 -24.30
N ASP A 466 -24.32 14.28 -24.88
CA ASP A 466 -22.96 14.03 -25.34
C ASP A 466 -22.02 13.80 -24.17
N ALA A 467 -22.17 14.52 -23.06
CA ALA A 467 -21.42 14.27 -21.83
C ALA A 467 -21.66 12.84 -21.31
N ARG A 468 -22.92 12.37 -21.28
CA ARG A 468 -23.24 10.99 -20.87
C ARG A 468 -22.63 9.95 -21.81
N ARG A 469 -22.65 10.19 -23.13
CA ARG A 469 -21.99 9.28 -24.09
C ARG A 469 -20.49 9.22 -23.82
N LYS A 470 -19.82 10.36 -23.66
CA LYS A 470 -18.40 10.43 -23.37
C LYS A 470 -18.03 9.75 -22.04
N VAL A 471 -18.88 9.88 -21.01
CA VAL A 471 -18.70 9.16 -19.73
C VAL A 471 -18.66 7.64 -19.95
N ARG A 472 -19.57 7.09 -20.77
CA ARG A 472 -19.60 5.65 -21.05
C ARG A 472 -18.33 5.19 -21.78
N GLU A 473 -17.90 5.94 -22.80
CA GLU A 473 -16.66 5.68 -23.54
C GLU A 473 -15.43 5.71 -22.63
N LEU A 474 -15.38 6.67 -21.71
CA LEU A 474 -14.30 6.77 -20.71
C LEU A 474 -14.31 5.60 -19.72
N LEU A 475 -15.48 5.20 -19.23
CA LEU A 475 -15.58 4.05 -18.32
C LEU A 475 -15.13 2.76 -19.02
N ASP A 476 -15.52 2.56 -20.28
CA ASP A 476 -15.05 1.43 -21.07
C ASP A 476 -13.52 1.47 -21.29
N SER A 477 -12.95 2.65 -21.57
CA SER A 477 -11.49 2.82 -21.77
C SER A 477 -10.66 2.52 -20.52
N VAL A 478 -11.23 2.74 -19.32
CA VAL A 478 -10.57 2.35 -18.07
C VAL A 478 -10.94 0.94 -17.58
N GLY A 479 -11.67 0.16 -18.41
CA GLY A 479 -12.05 -1.22 -18.12
C GLY A 479 -13.17 -1.35 -17.08
N LEU A 480 -14.06 -0.36 -17.00
CA LEU A 480 -15.29 -0.43 -16.21
C LEU A 480 -16.50 -0.56 -17.14
N PRO A 481 -17.50 -1.41 -16.82
CA PRO A 481 -18.68 -1.53 -17.66
C PRO A 481 -19.46 -0.21 -17.68
N SER A 482 -20.10 0.12 -18.81
CA SER A 482 -20.87 1.35 -18.98
C SER A 482 -22.02 1.50 -17.96
N GLY A 483 -22.57 0.39 -17.47
CA GLY A 483 -23.55 0.36 -16.38
C GLY A 483 -23.02 0.83 -15.01
N ALA A 484 -21.70 0.98 -14.86
CA ALA A 484 -21.11 1.56 -13.66
C ALA A 484 -21.48 3.04 -13.45
N ALA A 485 -21.89 3.76 -14.52
CA ALA A 485 -22.23 5.17 -14.46
C ALA A 485 -23.37 5.51 -13.47
N ASP A 486 -24.32 4.60 -13.29
CA ASP A 486 -25.51 4.83 -12.45
C ASP A 486 -25.30 4.42 -10.98
N ARG A 487 -24.14 3.83 -10.63
CA ARG A 487 -23.81 3.37 -9.28
C ARG A 487 -23.04 4.43 -8.50
N LEU A 488 -23.10 4.34 -7.17
CA LEU A 488 -22.37 5.23 -6.26
C LEU A 488 -20.92 4.77 -6.07
N ALA A 489 -20.00 5.72 -5.86
CA ALA A 489 -18.58 5.41 -5.76
C ALA A 489 -18.23 4.41 -4.62
N HIS A 490 -18.98 4.42 -3.52
CA HIS A 490 -18.74 3.53 -2.40
C HIS A 490 -19.07 2.05 -2.66
N GLU A 491 -19.81 1.75 -3.73
CA GLU A 491 -20.14 0.38 -4.13
C GLU A 491 -19.01 -0.33 -4.91
N PHE A 492 -17.89 0.36 -5.14
CA PHE A 492 -16.75 -0.14 -5.92
C PHE A 492 -15.55 -0.48 -5.05
N SER A 493 -14.76 -1.47 -5.47
CA SER A 493 -13.47 -1.80 -4.84
C SER A 493 -12.45 -0.67 -4.98
N GLY A 494 -11.37 -0.68 -4.18
CA GLY A 494 -10.32 0.33 -4.25
C GLY A 494 -9.73 0.51 -5.66
N GLY A 495 -9.41 -0.60 -6.34
CA GLY A 495 -8.91 -0.55 -7.72
C GLY A 495 -9.92 -0.03 -8.73
N GLN A 496 -11.20 -0.35 -8.57
CA GLN A 496 -12.28 0.21 -9.40
C GLN A 496 -12.45 1.71 -9.14
N ARG A 497 -12.38 2.17 -7.89
CA ARG A 497 -12.41 3.61 -7.56
C ARG A 497 -11.23 4.35 -8.15
N GLN A 498 -10.04 3.73 -8.16
CA GLN A 498 -8.87 4.30 -8.83
C GLN A 498 -9.10 4.48 -10.33
N ARG A 499 -9.73 3.51 -11.00
CA ARG A 499 -10.13 3.62 -12.41
C ARG A 499 -11.15 4.74 -12.62
N ILE A 500 -12.11 4.94 -11.70
CA ILE A 500 -13.06 6.07 -11.73
C ILE A 500 -12.32 7.40 -11.59
N ALA A 501 -11.35 7.52 -10.68
CA ALA A 501 -10.55 8.73 -10.51
C ALA A 501 -9.71 9.05 -11.77
N ILE A 502 -9.15 8.03 -12.43
CA ILE A 502 -8.44 8.17 -13.70
C ILE A 502 -9.42 8.61 -14.80
N ALA A 503 -10.59 7.98 -14.93
CA ALA A 503 -11.61 8.37 -15.89
C ALA A 503 -12.07 9.82 -15.70
N ARG A 504 -12.26 10.26 -14.45
CA ARG A 504 -12.58 11.67 -14.11
C ARG A 504 -11.51 12.64 -14.58
N ALA A 505 -10.23 12.30 -14.36
CA ALA A 505 -9.10 13.14 -14.81
C ALA A 505 -9.03 13.20 -16.36
N LEU A 506 -9.25 12.07 -17.04
CA LEU A 506 -9.24 11.98 -18.51
C LEU A 506 -10.44 12.66 -19.18
N ALA A 507 -11.52 12.94 -18.45
CA ALA A 507 -12.78 13.44 -19.00
C ALA A 507 -12.64 14.76 -19.79
N VAL A 508 -11.63 15.56 -19.46
CA VAL A 508 -11.31 16.84 -20.12
C VAL A 508 -10.18 16.73 -21.14
N GLU A 509 -9.67 15.52 -21.44
CA GLU A 509 -8.57 15.25 -22.36
C GLU A 509 -7.31 16.09 -22.03
N PRO A 510 -6.73 15.89 -20.83
CA PRO A 510 -5.61 16.69 -20.39
C PRO A 510 -4.32 16.34 -21.14
N LYS A 511 -3.43 17.33 -21.32
CA LYS A 511 -2.05 17.11 -21.80
C LYS A 511 -1.14 16.57 -20.70
N ILE A 512 -1.45 16.95 -19.45
CA ILE A 512 -0.65 16.62 -18.26
C ILE A 512 -1.57 16.00 -17.21
N MET A 513 -1.11 14.92 -16.61
CA MET A 513 -1.75 14.32 -15.44
C MET A 513 -0.73 14.19 -14.31
N VAL A 514 -1.00 14.86 -13.19
CA VAL A 514 -0.25 14.64 -11.94
C VAL A 514 -0.86 13.41 -11.27
N CYS A 515 -0.07 12.36 -11.11
CA CYS A 515 -0.47 11.14 -10.44
C CYS A 515 0.18 11.09 -9.06
N ASP A 516 -0.56 11.47 -8.01
CA ASP A 516 -0.04 11.50 -6.64
C ASP A 516 -0.27 10.15 -5.97
N GLU A 517 0.77 9.32 -5.91
CA GLU A 517 0.77 7.94 -5.39
C GLU A 517 -0.41 7.08 -5.88
N PRO A 518 -0.65 6.98 -7.20
CA PRO A 518 -1.90 6.42 -7.73
C PRO A 518 -2.08 4.92 -7.48
N THR A 519 -1.09 4.24 -6.90
CA THR A 519 -1.11 2.79 -6.67
C THR A 519 -0.71 2.38 -5.25
N SER A 520 -0.47 3.32 -4.33
CA SER A 520 0.07 3.04 -2.99
C SER A 520 -0.87 2.22 -2.09
N ALA A 521 -2.19 2.35 -2.27
CA ALA A 521 -3.21 1.62 -1.50
C ALA A 521 -3.72 0.35 -2.20
N LEU A 522 -3.06 -0.08 -3.30
CA LEU A 522 -3.51 -1.20 -4.12
C LEU A 522 -2.59 -2.41 -3.95
N ASP A 523 -3.17 -3.60 -4.01
CA ASP A 523 -2.40 -4.83 -4.07
C ASP A 523 -1.66 -4.99 -5.42
N VAL A 524 -0.65 -5.86 -5.44
CA VAL A 524 0.27 -6.05 -6.58
C VAL A 524 -0.46 -6.29 -7.90
N SER A 525 -1.55 -7.09 -7.89
CA SER A 525 -2.25 -7.43 -9.12
C SER A 525 -3.07 -6.26 -9.69
N VAL A 526 -3.72 -5.49 -8.82
CA VAL A 526 -4.46 -4.28 -9.21
C VAL A 526 -3.50 -3.16 -9.58
N GLN A 527 -2.40 -3.00 -8.85
CA GLN A 527 -1.31 -2.08 -9.20
C GLN A 527 -0.82 -2.31 -10.63
N ALA A 528 -0.51 -3.57 -10.99
CA ALA A 528 -0.07 -3.92 -12.35
C ALA A 528 -1.11 -3.51 -13.42
N GLN A 529 -2.39 -3.73 -13.15
CA GLN A 529 -3.47 -3.34 -14.06
C GLN A 529 -3.55 -1.82 -14.23
N ILE A 530 -3.41 -1.04 -13.15
CA ILE A 530 -3.44 0.44 -13.21
C ILE A 530 -2.21 0.98 -13.93
N LEU A 531 -1.02 0.43 -13.69
CA LEU A 531 0.20 0.85 -14.37
C LEU A 531 0.13 0.56 -15.88
N ASN A 532 -0.37 -0.60 -16.28
CA ASN A 532 -0.60 -0.92 -17.69
C ASN A 532 -1.61 0.04 -18.32
N LEU A 533 -2.74 0.30 -17.65
CA LEU A 533 -3.74 1.25 -18.10
C LEU A 533 -3.14 2.65 -18.34
N LEU A 534 -2.35 3.17 -17.40
CA LEU A 534 -1.70 4.47 -17.56
C LEU A 534 -0.73 4.49 -18.73
N ARG A 535 0.01 3.41 -18.98
CA ARG A 535 0.91 3.29 -20.16
C ARG A 535 0.13 3.20 -21.47
N GLU A 536 -0.97 2.46 -21.53
CA GLU A 536 -1.87 2.39 -22.68
C GLU A 536 -2.45 3.78 -23.00
N ILE A 537 -2.96 4.50 -22.00
CA ILE A 537 -3.45 5.88 -22.15
C ILE A 537 -2.33 6.81 -22.67
N GLN A 538 -1.11 6.70 -22.12
CA GLN A 538 0.02 7.50 -22.58
C GLN A 538 0.36 7.23 -24.04
N ALA A 539 0.38 5.96 -24.46
CA ALA A 539 0.69 5.56 -25.81
C ALA A 539 -0.39 6.01 -26.82
N GLU A 540 -1.67 5.91 -26.46
CA GLU A 540 -2.80 6.22 -27.33
C GLU A 540 -3.13 7.71 -27.40
N GLN A 541 -3.06 8.41 -26.26
CA GLN A 541 -3.53 9.80 -26.13
C GLN A 541 -2.39 10.81 -25.98
N GLY A 542 -1.13 10.36 -25.82
CA GLY A 542 0.04 11.23 -25.67
C GLY A 542 0.02 12.05 -24.37
N VAL A 543 -0.65 11.58 -23.33
CA VAL A 543 -0.69 12.24 -22.00
C VAL A 543 0.68 12.16 -21.34
N SER A 544 1.12 13.26 -20.72
CA SER A 544 2.38 13.34 -19.98
C SER A 544 2.11 13.20 -18.48
N TYR A 545 2.94 12.45 -17.78
CA TYR A 545 2.75 12.19 -16.34
C TYR A 545 3.80 12.86 -15.48
N LEU A 546 3.39 13.67 -14.51
CA LEU A 546 4.17 13.93 -13.30
C LEU A 546 3.76 12.86 -12.28
N PHE A 547 4.59 11.84 -12.10
CA PHE A 547 4.27 10.65 -11.33
C PHE A 547 4.95 10.70 -9.96
N ILE A 548 4.20 10.98 -8.90
CA ILE A 548 4.70 11.04 -7.54
C ILE A 548 4.56 9.65 -6.92
N THR A 549 5.66 9.09 -6.44
CA THR A 549 5.68 7.79 -5.77
C THR A 549 6.89 7.63 -4.87
N HIS A 550 6.81 6.74 -3.91
CA HIS A 550 7.94 6.25 -3.13
C HIS A 550 8.34 4.81 -3.52
N ASN A 551 7.62 4.17 -4.45
CA ASN A 551 7.90 2.80 -4.90
C ASN A 551 8.81 2.80 -6.13
N PHE A 552 10.08 2.44 -5.93
CA PHE A 552 11.10 2.44 -6.98
C PHE A 552 10.86 1.39 -8.08
N ALA A 553 10.24 0.25 -7.77
CA ALA A 553 9.87 -0.72 -8.80
C ALA A 553 8.85 -0.13 -9.80
N VAL A 554 7.93 0.71 -9.31
CA VAL A 554 7.01 1.48 -10.16
C VAL A 554 7.76 2.52 -10.98
N VAL A 555 8.76 3.20 -10.39
CA VAL A 555 9.61 4.16 -11.11
C VAL A 555 10.37 3.49 -12.25
N GLU A 556 11.02 2.36 -11.98
CA GLU A 556 11.73 1.56 -13.00
C GLU A 556 10.82 1.15 -14.17
N PHE A 557 9.55 0.89 -13.89
CA PHE A 557 8.57 0.48 -14.89
C PHE A 557 7.98 1.64 -15.69
N MET A 558 7.69 2.78 -15.04
CA MET A 558 6.90 3.89 -15.62
C MET A 558 7.74 5.08 -16.08
N ALA A 559 8.87 5.36 -15.40
CA ALA A 559 9.56 6.63 -15.56
C ALA A 559 10.51 6.65 -16.77
N HIS A 560 10.54 7.78 -17.44
CA HIS A 560 11.57 8.12 -18.43
C HIS A 560 12.63 9.02 -17.79
N GLU A 561 12.22 9.87 -16.86
CA GLU A 561 13.06 10.79 -16.11
C GLU A 561 12.68 10.71 -14.63
N VAL A 562 13.63 10.98 -13.75
CA VAL A 562 13.47 10.94 -12.29
C VAL A 562 13.99 12.24 -11.71
N ALA A 563 13.23 12.81 -10.77
CA ALA A 563 13.65 13.89 -9.89
C ALA A 563 13.55 13.42 -8.44
N VAL A 564 14.64 13.51 -7.70
CA VAL A 564 14.72 13.09 -6.28
C VAL A 564 14.57 14.32 -5.40
N MET A 565 13.60 14.27 -4.49
CA MET A 565 13.27 15.39 -3.61
C MET A 565 13.59 15.07 -2.16
N GLN A 566 14.36 15.96 -1.49
CA GLN A 566 14.71 15.88 -0.08
C GLN A 566 14.44 17.21 0.61
N ARG A 567 13.67 17.21 1.69
CA ARG A 567 13.40 18.40 2.53
C ARG A 567 13.04 19.66 1.73
N GLY A 568 12.12 19.50 0.78
CA GLY A 568 11.61 20.59 -0.04
C GLY A 568 12.47 20.96 -1.26
N ARG A 569 13.61 20.29 -1.51
CA ARG A 569 14.53 20.59 -2.61
C ARG A 569 14.70 19.40 -3.55
N ILE A 570 14.82 19.67 -4.84
CA ILE A 570 15.26 18.67 -5.81
C ILE A 570 16.79 18.57 -5.68
N VAL A 571 17.27 17.37 -5.28
CA VAL A 571 18.70 17.15 -4.99
C VAL A 571 19.40 16.42 -6.14
N GLU A 572 18.66 15.71 -6.98
CA GLU A 572 19.16 15.02 -8.16
C GLU A 572 18.04 14.87 -9.19
N SER A 573 18.37 15.04 -10.48
CA SER A 573 17.44 14.78 -11.58
C SER A 573 18.20 14.29 -12.81
N GLY A 574 17.56 13.46 -13.61
CA GLY A 574 18.16 12.91 -14.82
C GLY A 574 17.30 11.85 -15.48
N THR A 575 17.87 11.11 -16.43
CA THR A 575 17.17 9.95 -17.00
C THR A 575 16.92 8.90 -15.92
N ALA A 576 15.87 8.10 -16.06
CA ALA A 576 15.59 7.03 -15.10
C ALA A 576 16.77 6.06 -14.98
N GLU A 577 17.43 5.75 -16.09
CA GLU A 577 18.61 4.89 -16.12
C GLU A 577 19.75 5.49 -15.27
N ASP A 578 20.12 6.76 -15.52
CA ASP A 578 21.24 7.40 -14.81
C ASP A 578 20.98 7.49 -13.29
N VAL A 579 19.82 7.98 -12.89
CA VAL A 579 19.51 8.20 -11.47
C VAL A 579 19.37 6.88 -10.70
N LEU A 580 18.81 5.83 -11.33
CA LEU A 580 18.56 4.56 -10.65
C LEU A 580 19.78 3.62 -10.64
N THR A 581 20.67 3.71 -11.65
CA THR A 581 21.85 2.82 -11.74
C THR A 581 23.14 3.50 -11.33
N HIS A 582 23.28 4.81 -11.56
CA HIS A 582 24.48 5.60 -11.29
C HIS A 582 24.21 6.85 -10.45
N PRO A 583 23.51 6.75 -9.30
CA PRO A 583 23.15 7.90 -8.48
C PRO A 583 24.39 8.68 -8.04
N GLN A 584 24.34 9.99 -8.15
CA GLN A 584 25.45 10.88 -7.75
C GLN A 584 25.26 11.37 -6.32
N HIS A 585 24.05 11.80 -5.97
CA HIS A 585 23.77 12.39 -4.66
C HIS A 585 23.73 11.32 -3.55
N ALA A 586 24.33 11.62 -2.38
CA ALA A 586 24.40 10.70 -1.25
C ALA A 586 23.03 10.21 -0.77
N TYR A 587 22.04 11.11 -0.75
CA TYR A 587 20.67 10.78 -0.37
C TYR A 587 20.01 9.79 -1.34
N THR A 588 20.20 9.96 -2.65
CA THR A 588 19.69 9.03 -3.66
C THR A 588 20.29 7.64 -3.48
N LYS A 589 21.60 7.55 -3.20
CA LYS A 589 22.28 6.28 -2.88
C LYS A 589 21.66 5.60 -1.66
N THR A 590 21.39 6.37 -0.60
CA THR A 590 20.74 5.86 0.62
C THR A 590 19.33 5.36 0.35
N LEU A 591 18.53 6.13 -0.42
CA LEU A 591 17.18 5.72 -0.79
C LEU A 591 17.18 4.41 -1.60
N LEU A 592 18.04 4.31 -2.62
CA LEU A 592 18.11 3.12 -3.48
C LEU A 592 18.64 1.88 -2.74
N ALA A 593 19.55 2.08 -1.77
CA ALA A 593 20.04 1.00 -0.91
C ALA A 593 18.97 0.45 0.04
N ALA A 594 17.97 1.25 0.40
CA ALA A 594 16.86 0.84 1.25
C ALA A 594 15.72 0.14 0.47
N VAL A 595 15.75 0.16 -0.87
CA VAL A 595 14.72 -0.46 -1.71
C VAL A 595 14.85 -1.98 -1.69
N PRO A 596 13.83 -2.73 -1.23
CA PRO A 596 13.81 -4.18 -1.33
C PRO A 596 13.75 -4.59 -2.81
N ARG A 597 14.61 -5.53 -3.22
CA ARG A 597 14.64 -6.04 -4.61
C ARG A 597 14.13 -7.48 -4.66
N LEU A 598 13.36 -7.79 -5.72
CA LEU A 598 12.93 -9.16 -6.04
C LEU A 598 14.01 -9.95 -6.77
#